data_15b94668e1770f88faa3f81295d52dcd
#
_entry.id   15b94668e1770f88faa3f81295d52dcd
#
_cell.length_a   1.000
_cell.length_b   1.000
_cell.length_c   1.000
_cell.angle_alpha   90.00
_cell.angle_beta   90.00
_cell.angle_gamma   90.00
#
_symmetry.space_group_name_H-M   'P 1'
#
loop_
_entity.id
_entity.type
_entity.pdbx_description
1 polymer ?
#
loop_
_entity_poly.entity_id
_entity_poly.type
_entity_poly.pdbx_seq_one_letter_code
_entity_poly.pdbx_strand_id
1 'polypeptide(L)'
;MEQPLPKHGACCLASINLSEFVVDPYTDHSYFDSKSFINAVKVGIRTLDKLIDENYSRHPLKKQQEMSFNYRNVGLGVFGYGTMLMKLGFRYGAEDALMFTDSLFSLMFVTAVLESNRLAKELGPYPKYKQCVFDSDIMKAHFPPDELDEMKKTGLRNCSLLSIAPTGTLSNLLGETGGCEPEFALKYTRRTVGMTEGEDSYYEVDCKAVREYKRINDTDELPDYFVASDDIPWMNRIRTQAVMQNHIDTGISSTINLPNETTVEEVEDLYIEAWKHGLKGVTIFRKGCKRMPILSKEDSEVKKVGKMRKLTTGCGSLHLNAMFNSKTGDLMEIFLNKGSSGGCNNFMISLSRQISLNCKNGTKFEDILDQLASSGVCPSYAVRTATRHDTSPGSSCPVAVGKALKEMWEEMQNDIRGSKTKENTTALVEKTSKSRTNSTKRDSGENNRKVSSKTSNGYDGITCPVCHSPIEHIGGCDQCNNCGWSKCE
;
A
#
# COMPACT_ATOMS: atom_id res chain seq x y z
N MET A 1 0.84 -16.84 6.86
CA MET A 1 -0.49 -17.37 7.29
C MET A 1 -0.67 -16.98 8.74
N GLU A 2 -1.66 -16.14 9.02
CA GLU A 2 -1.86 -15.58 10.36
C GLU A 2 -2.67 -16.50 11.27
N GLN A 3 -3.54 -17.32 10.72
CA GLN A 3 -4.54 -18.03 11.51
C GLN A 3 -4.89 -19.40 10.92
N PRO A 4 -4.50 -20.49 11.54
CA PRO A 4 -5.07 -21.80 11.27
C PRO A 4 -6.45 -21.89 11.96
N LEU A 5 -7.52 -21.97 11.19
CA LEU A 5 -8.88 -22.08 11.73
C LEU A 5 -9.44 -23.49 11.60
N PRO A 6 -10.31 -23.93 12.54
CA PRO A 6 -11.07 -25.15 12.37
C PRO A 6 -12.07 -25.03 11.20
N LYS A 7 -12.59 -26.16 10.75
CA LYS A 7 -13.62 -26.18 9.70
C LYS A 7 -14.79 -25.25 10.06
N HIS A 8 -15.13 -24.34 9.16
CA HIS A 8 -16.13 -23.28 9.36
C HIS A 8 -15.79 -22.29 10.48
N GLY A 9 -14.52 -22.24 10.93
CA GLY A 9 -14.07 -21.26 11.92
C GLY A 9 -14.01 -19.84 11.35
N ALA A 10 -14.13 -18.87 12.24
CA ALA A 10 -13.84 -17.47 11.97
C ALA A 10 -13.02 -16.91 13.15
N CYS A 11 -12.24 -15.86 12.90
CA CYS A 11 -11.47 -15.18 13.92
C CYS A 11 -11.78 -13.69 13.89
N CYS A 12 -12.10 -13.12 15.04
CA CYS A 12 -12.20 -11.69 15.21
C CYS A 12 -10.80 -11.11 15.43
N LEU A 13 -10.39 -10.18 14.58
CA LEU A 13 -9.06 -9.57 14.61
C LEU A 13 -9.12 -8.13 15.11
N ALA A 14 -8.10 -7.74 15.86
CA ALA A 14 -7.79 -6.35 16.19
C ALA A 14 -6.26 -6.19 16.27
N SER A 15 -5.78 -4.95 16.17
CA SER A 15 -4.35 -4.66 16.22
C SER A 15 -4.08 -3.40 17.03
N ILE A 16 -3.13 -3.48 17.95
CA ILE A 16 -2.69 -2.38 18.80
C ILE A 16 -1.55 -1.63 18.09
N ASN A 17 -1.61 -0.31 18.04
CA ASN A 17 -0.49 0.51 17.56
C ASN A 17 0.60 0.59 18.63
N LEU A 18 1.71 -0.12 18.43
CA LEU A 18 2.80 -0.13 19.40
C LEU A 18 3.51 1.23 19.53
N SER A 19 3.54 2.00 18.45
CA SER A 19 4.25 3.28 18.41
C SER A 19 3.66 4.35 19.34
N GLU A 20 2.38 4.19 19.73
CA GLU A 20 1.68 5.11 20.64
C GLU A 20 2.03 4.92 22.12
N PHE A 21 2.73 3.84 22.45
CA PHE A 21 3.18 3.57 23.83
C PHE A 21 4.61 4.03 24.09
N VAL A 22 5.25 4.67 23.12
CA VAL A 22 6.58 5.25 23.33
C VAL A 22 6.44 6.65 23.88
N VAL A 23 6.99 6.86 25.06
CA VAL A 23 7.08 8.17 25.74
C VAL A 23 8.43 8.79 25.41
N ASP A 24 8.46 10.11 25.24
CA ASP A 24 9.63 10.90 24.85
C ASP A 24 10.39 10.31 23.65
N PRO A 25 9.68 10.05 22.51
CA PRO A 25 10.23 9.34 21.36
C PRO A 25 11.45 10.06 20.78
N TYR A 26 12.40 9.29 20.24
CA TYR A 26 13.61 9.77 19.58
C TYR A 26 14.57 10.57 20.48
N THR A 27 14.53 10.33 21.78
CA THR A 27 15.43 10.95 22.76
C THR A 27 16.15 9.88 23.59
N ASP A 28 17.21 10.27 24.29
CA ASP A 28 17.94 9.38 25.22
C ASP A 28 17.09 8.94 26.43
N HIS A 29 15.94 9.55 26.62
CA HIS A 29 14.98 9.23 27.69
C HIS A 29 13.75 8.47 27.22
N SER A 30 13.76 8.03 25.94
CA SER A 30 12.65 7.28 25.37
C SER A 30 12.44 5.96 26.10
N TYR A 31 11.18 5.65 26.42
CA TYR A 31 10.82 4.37 27.03
C TYR A 31 9.43 3.90 26.58
N PHE A 32 9.16 2.62 26.77
CA PHE A 32 7.87 2.02 26.44
C PHE A 32 6.96 1.97 27.67
N ASP A 33 5.76 2.55 27.59
CA ASP A 33 4.75 2.52 28.66
C ASP A 33 4.05 1.15 28.71
N SER A 34 4.70 0.22 29.39
CA SER A 34 4.19 -1.14 29.59
C SER A 34 2.86 -1.18 30.34
N LYS A 35 2.59 -0.21 31.24
CA LYS A 35 1.35 -0.17 32.02
C LYS A 35 0.14 0.13 31.13
N SER A 36 0.24 1.15 30.29
CA SER A 36 -0.80 1.49 29.33
C SER A 36 -0.98 0.38 28.29
N PHE A 37 0.11 -0.26 27.85
CA PHE A 37 0.08 -1.39 26.94
C PHE A 37 -0.66 -2.61 27.53
N ILE A 38 -0.36 -3.00 28.78
CA ILE A 38 -1.09 -4.06 29.51
C ILE A 38 -2.60 -3.77 29.51
N ASN A 39 -2.99 -2.53 29.79
CA ASN A 39 -4.39 -2.17 29.79
C ASN A 39 -5.02 -2.29 28.39
N ALA A 40 -4.31 -1.86 27.34
CA ALA A 40 -4.77 -1.99 25.95
C ALA A 40 -4.96 -3.45 25.55
N VAL A 41 -4.04 -4.35 25.92
CA VAL A 41 -4.18 -5.80 25.68
C VAL A 41 -5.43 -6.36 26.37
N LYS A 42 -5.66 -6.03 27.65
CA LYS A 42 -6.87 -6.46 28.38
C LYS A 42 -8.16 -5.98 27.72
N VAL A 43 -8.21 -4.70 27.35
CA VAL A 43 -9.37 -4.11 26.65
C VAL A 43 -9.56 -4.77 25.30
N GLY A 44 -8.47 -5.01 24.55
CA GLY A 44 -8.50 -5.69 23.26
C GLY A 44 -9.12 -7.09 23.33
N ILE A 45 -8.68 -7.93 24.28
CA ILE A 45 -9.23 -9.29 24.47
C ILE A 45 -10.71 -9.24 24.85
N ARG A 46 -11.11 -8.37 25.80
CA ARG A 46 -12.52 -8.19 26.18
C ARG A 46 -13.39 -7.75 25.01
N THR A 47 -12.90 -6.79 24.23
CA THR A 47 -13.62 -6.24 23.08
C THR A 47 -13.83 -7.32 22.02
N LEU A 48 -12.79 -8.09 21.69
CA LEU A 48 -12.88 -9.18 20.72
C LEU A 48 -13.79 -10.30 21.18
N ASP A 49 -13.75 -10.68 22.49
CA ASP A 49 -14.66 -11.66 23.06
C ASP A 49 -16.12 -11.18 22.99
N LYS A 50 -16.39 -9.94 23.39
CA LYS A 50 -17.71 -9.33 23.30
C LYS A 50 -18.25 -9.25 21.88
N LEU A 51 -17.36 -8.97 20.91
CA LEU A 51 -17.71 -8.89 19.49
C LEU A 51 -18.25 -10.22 18.95
N ILE A 52 -17.77 -11.36 19.47
CA ILE A 52 -18.30 -12.69 19.10
C ILE A 52 -19.77 -12.82 19.53
N ASP A 53 -20.11 -12.36 20.73
CA ASP A 53 -21.49 -12.39 21.24
C ASP A 53 -22.41 -11.46 20.44
N GLU A 54 -21.97 -10.25 20.15
CA GLU A 54 -22.74 -9.27 19.35
C GLU A 54 -22.97 -9.73 17.91
N ASN A 55 -22.01 -10.43 17.32
CA ASN A 55 -22.12 -10.97 15.96
C ASN A 55 -22.90 -12.27 15.89
N TYR A 56 -23.15 -12.96 16.99
CA TYR A 56 -23.77 -14.29 16.98
C TYR A 56 -25.07 -14.31 16.20
N SER A 57 -26.03 -13.45 16.54
CA SER A 57 -27.34 -13.40 15.87
C SER A 57 -27.29 -12.80 14.46
N ARG A 58 -26.23 -12.10 14.11
CA ARG A 58 -26.06 -11.40 12.82
C ARG A 58 -25.27 -12.22 11.79
N HIS A 59 -24.68 -13.34 12.20
CA HIS A 59 -23.84 -14.14 11.32
C HIS A 59 -24.70 -14.86 10.26
N PRO A 60 -24.45 -14.66 8.95
CA PRO A 60 -25.33 -15.17 7.89
C PRO A 60 -25.27 -16.69 7.71
N LEU A 61 -24.17 -17.33 8.12
CA LEU A 61 -23.94 -18.77 7.95
C LEU A 61 -23.98 -19.49 9.29
N LYS A 62 -25.02 -20.31 9.52
CA LYS A 62 -25.22 -21.04 10.79
C LYS A 62 -24.02 -21.84 11.25
N LYS A 63 -23.34 -22.57 10.36
CA LYS A 63 -22.16 -23.35 10.72
C LYS A 63 -20.98 -22.50 11.21
N GLN A 64 -20.79 -21.32 10.63
CA GLN A 64 -19.78 -20.38 11.10
C GLN A 64 -20.21 -19.70 12.41
N GLN A 65 -21.48 -19.36 12.54
CA GLN A 65 -22.08 -18.85 13.79
C GLN A 65 -21.78 -19.80 14.96
N GLU A 66 -22.12 -21.07 14.81
CA GLU A 66 -21.89 -22.12 15.82
C GLU A 66 -20.41 -22.32 16.13
N MET A 67 -19.55 -22.37 15.10
CA MET A 67 -18.11 -22.58 15.27
C MET A 67 -17.43 -21.39 15.93
N SER A 68 -17.77 -20.15 15.54
CA SER A 68 -17.27 -18.94 16.18
C SER A 68 -17.62 -18.89 17.66
N PHE A 69 -18.84 -19.23 18.03
CA PHE A 69 -19.29 -19.28 19.42
C PHE A 69 -18.63 -20.43 20.21
N ASN A 70 -18.52 -21.61 19.61
CA ASN A 70 -18.00 -22.80 20.27
C ASN A 70 -16.50 -22.72 20.59
N TYR A 71 -15.72 -22.04 19.77
CA TYR A 71 -14.28 -21.90 19.95
C TYR A 71 -13.84 -20.51 20.41
N ARG A 72 -14.64 -19.49 20.14
CA ARG A 72 -14.37 -18.09 20.53
C ARG A 72 -12.95 -17.64 20.11
N ASN A 73 -12.59 -17.93 18.84
CA ASN A 73 -11.29 -17.55 18.31
C ASN A 73 -11.18 -16.04 18.21
N VAL A 74 -10.18 -15.47 18.83
CA VAL A 74 -9.77 -14.08 18.70
C VAL A 74 -8.32 -14.00 18.29
N GLY A 75 -7.93 -12.92 17.61
CA GLY A 75 -6.58 -12.65 17.18
C GLY A 75 -6.24 -11.20 17.43
N LEU A 76 -5.79 -10.90 18.65
CA LEU A 76 -5.23 -9.60 18.97
C LEU A 76 -3.80 -9.55 18.48
N GLY A 77 -3.50 -8.62 17.60
CA GLY A 77 -2.17 -8.39 17.06
C GLY A 77 -1.66 -6.98 17.33
N VAL A 78 -0.64 -6.62 16.60
CA VAL A 78 0.02 -5.33 16.69
C VAL A 78 0.31 -4.77 15.30
N PHE A 79 0.55 -3.46 15.21
CA PHE A 79 1.18 -2.78 14.10
C PHE A 79 2.03 -1.63 14.63
N GLY A 80 2.78 -0.94 13.75
CA GLY A 80 3.68 0.12 14.20
C GLY A 80 4.93 -0.39 14.92
N TYR A 81 5.27 -1.68 14.77
CA TYR A 81 6.44 -2.27 15.43
C TYR A 81 7.75 -1.64 14.95
N GLY A 82 7.96 -1.51 13.64
CA GLY A 82 9.16 -0.86 13.09
C GLY A 82 9.25 0.61 13.50
N THR A 83 8.12 1.33 13.51
CA THR A 83 8.06 2.71 14.00
C THR A 83 8.38 2.81 15.48
N MET A 84 7.86 1.90 16.30
CA MET A 84 8.18 1.83 17.74
C MET A 84 9.68 1.64 17.99
N LEU A 85 10.32 0.73 17.25
CA LEU A 85 11.76 0.52 17.37
C LEU A 85 12.55 1.80 17.07
N MET A 86 12.24 2.49 15.98
CA MET A 86 12.87 3.77 15.64
C MET A 86 12.64 4.82 16.72
N LYS A 87 11.43 4.91 17.30
CA LYS A 87 11.10 5.83 18.38
C LYS A 87 11.90 5.57 19.67
N LEU A 88 12.26 4.30 19.91
CA LEU A 88 13.07 3.87 21.05
C LEU A 88 14.58 3.86 20.79
N GLY A 89 15.02 4.14 19.55
CA GLY A 89 16.42 4.12 19.16
C GLY A 89 16.97 2.71 18.89
N PHE A 90 16.11 1.70 18.68
CA PHE A 90 16.51 0.34 18.34
C PHE A 90 16.61 0.12 16.84
N ARG A 91 17.72 -0.50 16.40
CA ARG A 91 17.84 -0.96 15.02
C ARG A 91 17.07 -2.27 14.82
N TYR A 92 16.22 -2.33 13.81
CA TYR A 92 15.43 -3.53 13.49
C TYR A 92 16.33 -4.78 13.32
N GLY A 93 16.06 -5.84 14.09
CA GLY A 93 16.79 -7.10 14.04
C GLY A 93 18.17 -7.10 14.73
N ALA A 94 18.55 -6.02 15.41
CA ALA A 94 19.70 -5.99 16.30
C ALA A 94 19.41 -6.76 17.61
N GLU A 95 20.43 -7.16 18.33
CA GLU A 95 20.32 -8.04 19.49
C GLU A 95 19.52 -7.41 20.63
N ASP A 96 19.75 -6.15 20.91
CA ASP A 96 19.00 -5.35 21.90
C ASP A 96 17.51 -5.22 21.53
N ALA A 97 17.22 -4.97 20.25
CA ALA A 97 15.85 -4.97 19.70
C ALA A 97 15.18 -6.34 19.86
N LEU A 98 15.89 -7.44 19.64
CA LEU A 98 15.37 -8.81 19.82
C LEU A 98 15.07 -9.10 21.30
N MET A 99 15.94 -8.70 22.24
CA MET A 99 15.73 -8.87 23.68
C MET A 99 14.51 -8.05 24.16
N PHE A 100 14.38 -6.82 23.70
CA PHE A 100 13.21 -5.99 23.98
C PHE A 100 11.93 -6.62 23.42
N THR A 101 11.98 -7.12 22.20
CA THR A 101 10.86 -7.78 21.53
C THR A 101 10.39 -9.02 22.28
N ASP A 102 11.32 -9.86 22.74
CA ASP A 102 11.03 -11.04 23.54
C ASP A 102 10.24 -10.67 24.80
N SER A 103 10.74 -9.68 25.55
CA SER A 103 10.08 -9.19 26.76
C SER A 103 8.70 -8.60 26.50
N LEU A 104 8.56 -7.80 25.42
CA LEU A 104 7.30 -7.16 25.05
C LEU A 104 6.22 -8.17 24.68
N PHE A 105 6.55 -9.14 23.84
CA PHE A 105 5.58 -10.13 23.38
C PHE A 105 5.27 -11.18 24.45
N SER A 106 6.23 -11.51 25.33
CA SER A 106 5.98 -12.31 26.53
C SER A 106 4.94 -11.61 27.43
N LEU A 107 5.12 -10.32 27.69
CA LEU A 107 4.18 -9.51 28.46
C LEU A 107 2.78 -9.49 27.83
N MET A 108 2.72 -9.35 26.50
CA MET A 108 1.46 -9.38 25.74
C MET A 108 0.74 -10.71 25.90
N PHE A 109 1.46 -11.83 25.72
CA PHE A 109 0.89 -13.18 25.82
C PHE A 109 0.38 -13.48 27.23
N VAL A 110 1.21 -13.26 28.25
CA VAL A 110 0.81 -13.47 29.64
C VAL A 110 -0.42 -12.64 29.99
N THR A 111 -0.45 -11.36 29.61
CA THR A 111 -1.60 -10.48 29.85
C THR A 111 -2.87 -10.99 29.16
N ALA A 112 -2.77 -11.43 27.90
CA ALA A 112 -3.91 -11.95 27.15
C ALA A 112 -4.48 -13.23 27.75
N VAL A 113 -3.61 -14.18 28.16
CA VAL A 113 -4.01 -15.44 28.80
C VAL A 113 -4.72 -15.18 30.13
N LEU A 114 -4.10 -14.33 30.98
CA LEU A 114 -4.68 -13.99 32.30
C LEU A 114 -6.03 -13.29 32.15
N GLU A 115 -6.19 -12.41 31.17
CA GLU A 115 -7.47 -11.75 30.91
C GLU A 115 -8.53 -12.74 30.38
N SER A 116 -8.17 -13.66 29.48
CA SER A 116 -9.08 -14.71 28.99
C SER A 116 -9.48 -15.68 30.12
N ASN A 117 -8.56 -16.04 31.02
CA ASN A 117 -8.86 -16.82 32.22
C ASN A 117 -9.79 -16.07 33.18
N ARG A 118 -9.56 -14.76 33.40
CA ARG A 118 -10.46 -13.92 34.19
C ARG A 118 -11.88 -13.87 33.60
N LEU A 119 -11.99 -13.70 32.29
CA LEU A 119 -13.29 -13.74 31.60
C LEU A 119 -13.95 -15.13 31.72
N ALA A 120 -13.17 -16.21 31.69
CA ALA A 120 -13.70 -17.55 31.89
C ALA A 120 -14.26 -17.77 33.32
N LYS A 121 -13.66 -17.16 34.34
CA LYS A 121 -14.19 -17.15 35.72
C LYS A 121 -15.56 -16.45 35.82
N GLU A 122 -15.75 -15.38 35.05
CA GLU A 122 -16.98 -14.58 35.08
C GLU A 122 -18.09 -15.13 34.18
N LEU A 123 -17.72 -15.57 32.97
CA LEU A 123 -18.66 -15.88 31.88
C LEU A 123 -18.65 -17.36 31.46
N GLY A 124 -17.82 -18.18 32.09
CA GLY A 124 -17.56 -19.56 31.70
C GLY A 124 -16.52 -19.69 30.57
N PRO A 125 -15.85 -20.83 30.46
CA PRO A 125 -14.91 -21.11 29.39
C PRO A 125 -15.62 -21.23 28.03
N TYR A 126 -14.86 -21.23 26.92
CA TYR A 126 -15.45 -21.46 25.61
C TYR A 126 -16.06 -22.88 25.52
N PRO A 127 -17.22 -23.08 24.81
CA PRO A 127 -18.00 -24.33 24.90
C PRO A 127 -17.22 -25.61 24.54
N LYS A 128 -16.22 -25.52 23.67
CA LYS A 128 -15.36 -26.65 23.25
C LYS A 128 -14.03 -26.69 24.01
N TYR A 129 -13.94 -26.05 25.16
CA TYR A 129 -12.75 -26.05 26.00
C TYR A 129 -12.30 -27.47 26.35
N LYS A 130 -10.98 -27.66 26.31
CA LYS A 130 -10.31 -28.88 26.76
C LYS A 130 -9.10 -28.47 27.61
N GLN A 131 -8.88 -29.15 28.73
CA GLN A 131 -7.78 -28.84 29.66
C GLN A 131 -6.39 -28.96 29.02
N CYS A 132 -6.24 -29.79 27.95
CA CYS A 132 -4.98 -30.00 27.25
C CYS A 132 -4.40 -28.72 26.61
N VAL A 133 -5.14 -27.61 26.51
CA VAL A 133 -4.61 -26.34 26.05
C VAL A 133 -3.45 -25.85 26.95
N PHE A 134 -3.52 -26.17 28.24
CA PHE A 134 -2.48 -25.80 29.22
C PHE A 134 -1.25 -26.74 29.19
N ASP A 135 -1.30 -27.81 28.44
CA ASP A 135 -0.19 -28.74 28.25
C ASP A 135 0.70 -28.38 27.05
N SER A 136 0.33 -27.30 26.33
CA SER A 136 1.10 -26.78 25.19
C SER A 136 2.43 -26.15 25.66
N ASP A 137 3.44 -26.21 24.77
CA ASP A 137 4.78 -25.69 25.07
C ASP A 137 4.76 -24.18 25.37
N ILE A 138 3.94 -23.42 24.64
CA ILE A 138 3.82 -21.98 24.87
C ILE A 138 3.26 -21.67 26.26
N MET A 139 2.29 -22.42 26.77
CA MET A 139 1.77 -22.22 28.11
C MET A 139 2.79 -22.58 29.18
N LYS A 140 3.50 -23.70 29.03
CA LYS A 140 4.54 -24.15 29.94
C LYS A 140 5.77 -23.24 29.99
N ALA A 141 6.06 -22.56 28.88
CA ALA A 141 7.15 -21.59 28.80
C ALA A 141 6.87 -20.29 29.56
N HIS A 142 5.58 -19.93 29.75
CA HIS A 142 5.18 -18.64 30.31
C HIS A 142 4.60 -18.70 31.73
N PHE A 143 4.14 -19.88 32.15
CA PHE A 143 3.48 -20.01 33.45
C PHE A 143 4.06 -21.17 34.25
N PRO A 144 4.30 -20.98 35.57
CA PRO A 144 4.71 -22.07 36.46
C PRO A 144 3.59 -23.11 36.60
N PRO A 145 3.93 -24.38 36.97
CA PRO A 145 2.97 -25.47 37.03
C PRO A 145 1.77 -25.24 37.94
N ASP A 146 1.97 -24.60 39.08
CA ASP A 146 0.92 -24.26 40.05
C ASP A 146 -0.09 -23.26 39.50
N GLU A 147 0.36 -22.23 38.77
CA GLU A 147 -0.53 -21.29 38.08
C GLU A 147 -1.32 -21.97 36.95
N LEU A 148 -0.67 -22.86 36.17
CA LEU A 148 -1.34 -23.65 35.16
C LEU A 148 -2.45 -24.53 35.74
N ASP A 149 -2.19 -25.17 36.88
CA ASP A 149 -3.17 -26.03 37.56
C ASP A 149 -4.35 -25.23 38.11
N GLU A 150 -4.13 -24.01 38.59
CA GLU A 150 -5.23 -23.10 38.98
C GLU A 150 -6.05 -22.64 37.76
N MET A 151 -5.38 -22.27 36.68
CA MET A 151 -6.07 -21.86 35.45
C MET A 151 -6.84 -23.01 34.78
N LYS A 152 -6.39 -24.27 34.85
CA LYS A 152 -7.10 -25.47 34.38
C LYS A 152 -8.46 -25.65 35.03
N LYS A 153 -8.66 -25.24 36.27
CA LYS A 153 -9.94 -25.35 37.01
C LYS A 153 -11.02 -24.48 36.40
N THR A 154 -10.65 -23.33 35.88
CA THR A 154 -11.57 -22.34 35.31
C THR A 154 -11.59 -22.30 33.78
N GLY A 155 -10.48 -22.67 33.16
CA GLY A 155 -10.29 -22.68 31.71
C GLY A 155 -9.97 -21.29 31.12
N LEU A 156 -10.08 -21.21 29.81
CA LEU A 156 -9.97 -19.97 29.03
C LEU A 156 -11.29 -19.62 28.38
N ARG A 157 -11.55 -18.33 28.22
CA ARG A 157 -12.74 -17.82 27.50
C ARG A 157 -12.61 -17.95 25.99
N ASN A 158 -11.38 -17.99 25.46
CA ASN A 158 -11.05 -17.99 24.03
C ASN A 158 -10.08 -19.14 23.75
N CYS A 159 -10.22 -19.84 22.63
CA CYS A 159 -9.31 -20.94 22.29
C CYS A 159 -8.03 -20.47 21.60
N SER A 160 -8.04 -19.29 21.02
CA SER A 160 -6.85 -18.58 20.52
C SER A 160 -6.94 -17.11 20.88
N LEU A 161 -5.81 -16.44 21.07
CA LEU A 161 -5.73 -15.09 21.63
C LEU A 161 -4.98 -14.11 20.75
N LEU A 162 -3.79 -14.46 20.29
CA LEU A 162 -2.87 -13.56 19.60
C LEU A 162 -2.63 -13.98 18.15
N SER A 163 -2.64 -12.99 17.25
CA SER A 163 -2.32 -13.16 15.82
C SER A 163 -1.84 -11.84 15.25
N ILE A 164 -0.74 -11.86 14.51
CA ILE A 164 -0.27 -10.63 13.85
C ILE A 164 -0.76 -10.63 12.40
N ALA A 165 -1.78 -9.82 12.13
CA ALA A 165 -2.35 -9.60 10.82
C ALA A 165 -1.53 -8.55 10.02
N PRO A 166 -1.67 -8.48 8.67
CA PRO A 166 -0.87 -7.56 7.83
C PRO A 166 -1.09 -6.08 8.12
N THR A 167 -2.30 -5.67 8.51
CA THR A 167 -2.73 -4.28 8.81
C THR A 167 -2.41 -3.24 7.73
N GLY A 168 -2.23 -3.64 6.46
CA GLY A 168 -1.71 -2.78 5.40
C GLY A 168 -2.47 -1.45 5.21
N THR A 169 -3.82 -1.49 5.14
CA THR A 169 -4.62 -0.26 5.01
C THR A 169 -4.61 0.58 6.29
N LEU A 170 -4.70 -0.07 7.44
CA LEU A 170 -4.73 0.60 8.74
C LEU A 170 -3.42 1.33 9.03
N SER A 171 -2.29 0.65 8.83
CA SER A 171 -0.97 1.22 9.04
C SER A 171 -0.69 2.40 8.09
N ASN A 172 -1.02 2.25 6.80
CA ASN A 172 -0.88 3.33 5.82
C ASN A 172 -1.73 4.56 6.17
N LEU A 173 -2.96 4.36 6.65
CA LEU A 173 -3.84 5.47 7.06
C LEU A 173 -3.23 6.29 8.21
N LEU A 174 -2.55 5.62 9.13
CA LEU A 174 -1.94 6.26 10.31
C LEU A 174 -0.47 6.66 10.09
N GLY A 175 0.12 6.27 8.96
CA GLY A 175 1.53 6.51 8.65
C GLY A 175 2.49 5.68 9.51
N GLU A 176 2.08 4.46 9.86
CA GLU A 176 2.83 3.52 10.69
C GLU A 176 3.28 2.31 9.90
N THR A 177 4.20 1.52 10.45
CA THR A 177 4.60 0.24 9.84
C THR A 177 3.53 -0.84 10.02
N GLY A 178 3.36 -1.73 9.04
CA GLY A 178 2.39 -2.82 9.09
C GLY A 178 2.84 -3.97 9.99
N GLY A 179 1.94 -4.49 10.82
CA GLY A 179 2.21 -5.68 11.65
C GLY A 179 3.54 -5.61 12.40
N CYS A 180 4.37 -6.62 12.18
CA CYS A 180 5.75 -6.72 12.69
C CYS A 180 6.81 -6.28 11.66
N GLU A 181 6.41 -5.67 10.55
CA GLU A 181 7.32 -5.31 9.47
C GLU A 181 8.10 -4.02 9.76
N PRO A 182 9.30 -3.84 9.19
CA PRO A 182 10.01 -2.58 9.25
C PRO A 182 9.37 -1.55 8.32
N GLU A 183 9.89 -0.33 8.32
CA GLU A 183 9.50 0.68 7.34
C GLU A 183 9.84 0.21 5.91
N PHE A 184 8.89 0.36 5.00
CA PHE A 184 9.10 -0.05 3.61
C PHE A 184 10.16 0.80 2.93
N ALA A 185 10.12 2.11 3.13
CA ALA A 185 11.09 3.07 2.62
C ALA A 185 11.09 4.31 3.51
N LEU A 186 12.28 4.82 3.86
CA LEU A 186 12.41 6.04 4.64
C LEU A 186 11.95 7.28 3.86
N LYS A 187 12.10 7.23 2.52
CA LYS A 187 11.59 8.24 1.57
C LYS A 187 10.81 7.58 0.46
N TYR A 188 9.77 8.22 -0.01
CA TYR A 188 8.97 7.79 -1.16
C TYR A 188 8.56 8.99 -2.01
N THR A 189 8.39 8.76 -3.29
CA THR A 189 7.92 9.79 -4.22
C THR A 189 6.40 9.86 -4.21
N ARG A 190 5.86 11.03 -3.89
CA ARG A 190 4.42 11.33 -3.97
C ARG A 190 4.12 12.09 -5.25
N ARG A 191 3.22 11.56 -6.06
CA ARG A 191 2.65 12.26 -7.21
C ARG A 191 1.47 13.11 -6.75
N THR A 192 1.50 14.39 -7.08
CA THR A 192 0.34 15.28 -6.96
C THR A 192 -0.15 15.60 -8.36
N VAL A 193 -1.41 15.28 -8.64
CA VAL A 193 -2.05 15.63 -9.90
C VAL A 193 -2.36 17.12 -9.86
N GLY A 194 -1.78 17.91 -10.79
CA GLY A 194 -2.06 19.32 -10.95
C GLY A 194 -3.49 19.57 -11.41
N MET A 195 -4.06 20.72 -11.11
CA MET A 195 -5.41 21.11 -11.58
C MET A 195 -5.45 21.38 -13.10
N THR A 196 -4.30 21.51 -13.75
CA THR A 196 -4.12 21.68 -15.20
C THR A 196 -3.55 20.41 -15.82
N GLU A 197 -4.09 19.94 -16.94
CA GLU A 197 -3.59 18.79 -17.69
C GLU A 197 -2.09 18.97 -18.01
N GLY A 198 -1.26 18.05 -17.52
CA GLY A 198 0.18 18.01 -17.81
C GLY A 198 1.12 18.47 -16.69
N GLU A 199 0.64 19.01 -15.58
CA GLU A 199 1.46 19.46 -14.43
C GLU A 199 1.43 18.47 -13.27
N ASP A 200 1.83 17.23 -13.50
CA ASP A 200 2.10 16.31 -12.39
C ASP A 200 3.37 16.73 -11.67
N SER A 201 3.24 17.06 -10.40
CA SER A 201 4.38 17.36 -9.55
C SER A 201 4.74 16.14 -8.71
N TYR A 202 6.02 15.80 -8.68
CA TYR A 202 6.57 14.69 -7.89
C TYR A 202 7.37 15.29 -6.73
N TYR A 203 7.04 14.87 -5.51
CA TYR A 203 7.75 15.30 -4.31
C TYR A 203 8.33 14.08 -3.60
N GLU A 204 9.59 14.18 -3.19
CA GLU A 204 10.11 13.26 -2.21
C GLU A 204 9.51 13.59 -0.85
N VAL A 205 8.94 12.58 -0.22
CA VAL A 205 8.30 12.70 1.10
C VAL A 205 8.96 11.71 2.03
N ASP A 206 9.48 12.19 3.13
CA ASP A 206 9.96 11.35 4.21
C ASP A 206 8.79 10.56 4.83
N CYS A 207 9.02 9.33 5.29
CA CYS A 207 8.04 8.61 6.09
C CYS A 207 7.73 9.37 7.40
N LYS A 208 6.63 9.00 8.08
CA LYS A 208 6.20 9.71 9.30
C LYS A 208 7.28 9.73 10.37
N ALA A 209 7.93 8.59 10.62
CA ALA A 209 8.98 8.48 11.64
C ALA A 209 10.17 9.41 11.36
N VAL A 210 10.62 9.52 10.11
CA VAL A 210 11.70 10.42 9.70
C VAL A 210 11.30 11.88 9.90
N ARG A 211 10.09 12.27 9.49
CA ARG A 211 9.60 13.65 9.71
C ARG A 211 9.51 14.03 11.18
N GLU A 212 9.01 13.11 12.02
CA GLU A 212 8.91 13.32 13.46
C GLU A 212 10.29 13.46 14.09
N TYR A 213 11.23 12.56 13.74
CA TYR A 213 12.60 12.60 14.22
C TYR A 213 13.28 13.93 13.88
N LYS A 214 13.28 14.34 12.61
CA LYS A 214 13.87 15.60 12.17
C LYS A 214 13.30 16.81 12.89
N ARG A 215 11.98 16.81 13.12
CA ARG A 215 11.30 17.90 13.84
C ARG A 215 11.69 17.95 15.32
N ILE A 216 11.87 16.80 15.99
CA ILE A 216 12.19 16.73 17.42
C ILE A 216 13.65 17.10 17.66
N ASN A 217 14.56 16.60 16.81
CA ASN A 217 16.00 16.74 17.02
C ASN A 217 16.63 17.88 16.21
N ASP A 218 15.84 18.62 15.44
CA ASP A 218 16.26 19.76 14.61
C ASP A 218 17.48 19.39 13.73
N THR A 219 17.45 18.22 13.07
CA THR A 219 18.54 17.72 12.23
C THR A 219 18.01 16.97 11.03
N ASP A 220 18.73 17.00 9.92
CA ASP A 220 18.46 16.20 8.72
C ASP A 220 19.21 14.86 8.73
N GLU A 221 20.21 14.69 9.60
CA GLU A 221 20.98 13.46 9.72
C GLU A 221 20.18 12.40 10.48
N LEU A 222 20.09 11.21 9.92
CA LEU A 222 19.39 10.09 10.53
C LEU A 222 20.38 9.15 11.21
N PRO A 223 20.11 8.71 12.44
CA PRO A 223 20.88 7.65 13.09
C PRO A 223 20.81 6.32 12.33
N ASP A 224 21.72 5.42 12.61
CA ASP A 224 21.85 4.11 11.95
C ASP A 224 20.72 3.13 12.24
N TYR A 225 19.88 3.41 13.24
CA TYR A 225 18.68 2.63 13.52
C TYR A 225 17.50 2.97 12.61
N PHE A 226 17.57 4.03 11.80
CA PHE A 226 16.63 4.28 10.73
C PHE A 226 16.94 3.39 9.52
N VAL A 227 16.32 2.23 9.45
CA VAL A 227 16.53 1.26 8.38
C VAL A 227 15.22 0.97 7.64
N ALA A 228 15.30 0.86 6.32
CA ALA A 228 14.20 0.41 5.49
C ALA A 228 14.25 -1.11 5.28
N SER A 229 13.16 -1.68 4.81
CA SER A 229 13.01 -3.12 4.56
C SER A 229 14.12 -3.71 3.69
N ASP A 230 14.64 -2.94 2.72
CA ASP A 230 15.70 -3.36 1.81
C ASP A 230 17.09 -3.42 2.47
N ASP A 231 17.27 -2.68 3.57
CA ASP A 231 18.56 -2.56 4.27
C ASP A 231 18.73 -3.64 5.34
N ILE A 232 17.70 -4.47 5.56
CA ILE A 232 17.66 -5.49 6.62
C ILE A 232 17.92 -6.86 6.00
N PRO A 233 18.99 -7.58 6.40
CA PRO A 233 19.22 -8.95 5.98
C PRO A 233 18.00 -9.85 6.27
N TRP A 234 17.65 -10.73 5.35
CA TRP A 234 16.49 -11.60 5.51
C TRP A 234 16.56 -12.49 6.76
N MET A 235 17.77 -12.86 7.19
CA MET A 235 17.99 -13.62 8.43
C MET A 235 17.53 -12.82 9.67
N ASN A 236 17.77 -11.51 9.71
CA ASN A 236 17.31 -10.67 10.81
C ASN A 236 15.78 -10.56 10.84
N ARG A 237 15.13 -10.63 9.67
CA ARG A 237 13.66 -10.71 9.56
C ARG A 237 13.13 -12.02 10.16
N ILE A 238 13.77 -13.16 9.83
CA ILE A 238 13.44 -14.48 10.39
C ILE A 238 13.64 -14.48 11.90
N ARG A 239 14.78 -14.01 12.40
CA ARG A 239 15.07 -13.95 13.86
C ARG A 239 14.04 -13.09 14.60
N THR A 240 13.71 -11.92 14.08
CA THR A 240 12.70 -11.04 14.68
C THR A 240 11.33 -11.72 14.74
N GLN A 241 10.90 -12.33 13.65
CA GLN A 241 9.63 -13.05 13.59
C GLN A 241 9.65 -14.28 14.53
N ALA A 242 10.76 -14.99 14.63
CA ALA A 242 10.90 -16.17 15.50
C ALA A 242 10.76 -15.80 16.97
N VAL A 243 11.42 -14.73 17.40
CA VAL A 243 11.27 -14.21 18.77
C VAL A 243 9.80 -13.91 19.07
N MET A 244 9.10 -13.22 18.19
CA MET A 244 7.66 -12.96 18.35
C MET A 244 6.84 -14.25 18.37
N GLN A 245 7.15 -15.22 17.50
CA GLN A 245 6.39 -16.47 17.35
C GLN A 245 6.42 -17.33 18.62
N ASN A 246 7.44 -17.21 19.47
CA ASN A 246 7.49 -17.87 20.77
C ASN A 246 6.36 -17.43 21.71
N HIS A 247 5.76 -16.26 21.46
CA HIS A 247 4.71 -15.64 22.28
C HIS A 247 3.38 -15.47 21.56
N ILE A 248 3.28 -15.87 20.30
CA ILE A 248 2.03 -15.79 19.50
C ILE A 248 1.48 -17.20 19.30
N ASP A 249 0.34 -17.46 19.92
CA ASP A 249 -0.32 -18.78 19.90
C ASP A 249 -0.86 -19.17 18.51
N THR A 250 -1.18 -18.21 17.65
CA THR A 250 -1.52 -18.49 16.26
C THR A 250 -0.36 -18.17 15.31
N GLY A 251 -0.56 -17.42 14.24
CA GLY A 251 0.47 -17.13 13.26
C GLY A 251 0.73 -15.64 13.10
N ILE A 252 1.80 -15.36 12.38
CA ILE A 252 2.29 -14.02 12.08
C ILE A 252 2.32 -13.83 10.58
N SER A 253 1.70 -12.76 10.09
CA SER A 253 1.89 -12.28 8.73
C SER A 253 3.15 -11.43 8.66
N SER A 254 4.10 -11.88 7.87
CA SER A 254 5.33 -11.13 7.61
C SER A 254 5.82 -11.43 6.19
N THR A 255 6.16 -10.37 5.46
CA THR A 255 6.70 -10.48 4.11
C THR A 255 8.16 -10.05 4.10
N ILE A 256 9.04 -10.93 3.65
CA ILE A 256 10.46 -10.66 3.46
C ILE A 256 10.66 -10.18 2.03
N ASN A 257 11.10 -8.94 1.87
CA ASN A 257 11.44 -8.38 0.57
C ASN A 257 12.84 -8.82 0.17
N LEU A 258 12.97 -9.35 -1.04
CA LEU A 258 14.22 -9.86 -1.59
C LEU A 258 14.61 -9.07 -2.84
N PRO A 259 15.90 -8.82 -3.07
CA PRO A 259 16.41 -8.22 -4.29
C PRO A 259 16.04 -9.04 -5.55
N ASN A 260 16.14 -8.42 -6.73
CA ASN A 260 15.87 -9.10 -8.00
C ASN A 260 16.90 -10.21 -8.31
N GLU A 261 18.09 -10.08 -7.78
CA GLU A 261 19.22 -10.99 -7.99
C GLU A 261 19.13 -12.26 -7.15
N THR A 262 18.23 -12.30 -6.15
CA THR A 262 18.04 -13.46 -5.26
C THR A 262 17.76 -14.72 -6.07
N THR A 263 18.54 -15.77 -5.84
CA THR A 263 18.45 -17.06 -6.53
C THR A 263 17.37 -17.96 -5.95
N VAL A 264 17.08 -19.08 -6.63
CA VAL A 264 16.11 -20.07 -6.13
C VAL A 264 16.65 -20.77 -4.89
N GLU A 265 17.96 -21.02 -4.87
CA GLU A 265 18.66 -21.67 -3.76
C GLU A 265 18.61 -20.81 -2.49
N GLU A 266 18.83 -19.50 -2.62
CA GLU A 266 18.69 -18.56 -1.49
C GLU A 266 17.26 -18.51 -0.94
N VAL A 267 16.25 -18.62 -1.82
CA VAL A 267 14.85 -18.72 -1.39
C VAL A 267 14.58 -20.03 -0.65
N GLU A 268 15.16 -21.15 -1.11
CA GLU A 268 15.06 -22.45 -0.45
C GLU A 268 15.70 -22.38 0.95
N ASP A 269 16.91 -21.85 1.05
CA ASP A 269 17.61 -21.65 2.33
C ASP A 269 16.77 -20.80 3.30
N LEU A 270 16.14 -19.72 2.81
CA LEU A 270 15.28 -18.89 3.62
C LEU A 270 14.09 -19.68 4.21
N TYR A 271 13.41 -20.50 3.41
CA TYR A 271 12.31 -21.33 3.91
C TYR A 271 12.77 -22.39 4.91
N ILE A 272 13.94 -23.00 4.67
CA ILE A 272 14.55 -23.97 5.58
C ILE A 272 14.91 -23.30 6.92
N GLU A 273 15.54 -22.13 6.87
CA GLU A 273 15.89 -21.39 8.08
C GLU A 273 14.63 -20.90 8.83
N ALA A 274 13.60 -20.43 8.13
CA ALA A 274 12.33 -20.07 8.75
C ALA A 274 11.72 -21.27 9.51
N TRP A 275 11.74 -22.45 8.94
CA TRP A 275 11.28 -23.68 9.59
C TRP A 275 12.14 -24.07 10.79
N LYS A 276 13.47 -24.03 10.68
CA LYS A 276 14.40 -24.31 11.79
C LYS A 276 14.20 -23.39 12.98
N HIS A 277 13.80 -22.12 12.73
CA HIS A 277 13.51 -21.14 13.75
C HIS A 277 12.07 -21.22 14.29
N GLY A 278 11.30 -22.25 13.91
CA GLY A 278 9.95 -22.49 14.43
C GLY A 278 8.86 -21.56 13.91
N LEU A 279 9.08 -20.86 12.80
CA LEU A 279 8.07 -20.04 12.20
C LEU A 279 6.90 -20.88 11.67
N LYS A 280 5.66 -20.47 11.96
CA LYS A 280 4.44 -21.12 11.46
C LYS A 280 4.11 -20.72 10.01
N GLY A 281 4.75 -19.70 9.49
CA GLY A 281 4.62 -19.26 8.10
C GLY A 281 5.49 -18.03 7.81
N VAL A 282 5.91 -17.92 6.56
CA VAL A 282 6.67 -16.81 6.02
C VAL A 282 6.21 -16.54 4.59
N THR A 283 6.20 -15.28 4.21
CA THR A 283 5.93 -14.84 2.83
C THR A 283 7.16 -14.14 2.29
N ILE A 284 7.46 -14.35 1.03
CA ILE A 284 8.54 -13.65 0.34
C ILE A 284 7.97 -12.81 -0.82
N PHE A 285 8.60 -11.69 -1.07
CA PHE A 285 8.38 -10.88 -2.25
C PHE A 285 9.74 -10.56 -2.88
N ARG A 286 10.04 -11.16 -4.05
CA ARG A 286 11.24 -10.85 -4.81
C ARG A 286 10.96 -9.73 -5.81
N LYS A 287 11.77 -8.68 -5.82
CA LYS A 287 11.69 -7.61 -6.82
C LYS A 287 11.77 -8.19 -8.23
N GLY A 288 11.07 -7.59 -9.17
CA GLY A 288 11.02 -8.08 -10.56
C GLY A 288 10.20 -9.36 -10.79
N CYS A 289 9.49 -9.89 -9.78
CA CYS A 289 8.55 -11.00 -10.00
C CYS A 289 7.31 -10.53 -10.78
N LYS A 290 6.55 -11.49 -11.34
CA LYS A 290 5.34 -11.22 -12.13
C LYS A 290 4.19 -10.56 -11.36
N ARG A 291 4.23 -10.55 -10.01
CA ARG A 291 3.26 -9.84 -9.17
C ARG A 291 3.64 -8.38 -9.06
N MET A 292 2.67 -7.50 -9.30
CA MET A 292 2.88 -6.08 -9.04
C MET A 292 2.99 -5.81 -7.54
N PRO A 293 3.98 -5.03 -7.10
CA PRO A 293 4.07 -4.62 -5.70
C PRO A 293 2.88 -3.72 -5.34
N ILE A 294 2.36 -3.84 -4.12
CA ILE A 294 1.32 -2.95 -3.58
C ILE A 294 1.92 -1.58 -3.25
N LEU A 295 3.17 -1.58 -2.74
CA LEU A 295 3.99 -0.40 -2.54
C LEU A 295 5.21 -0.52 -3.44
N SER A 296 5.51 0.49 -4.22
CA SER A 296 6.75 0.59 -5.00
C SER A 296 7.51 1.84 -4.54
N LYS A 297 8.81 1.69 -4.33
CA LYS A 297 9.72 2.81 -4.57
C LYS A 297 9.63 2.99 -6.08
N GLU A 298 8.79 3.91 -6.57
CA GLU A 298 8.93 4.28 -7.98
C GLU A 298 10.37 4.78 -8.11
N ASP A 299 11.13 4.10 -8.97
CA ASP A 299 12.37 4.70 -9.45
C ASP A 299 11.97 6.06 -9.97
N SER A 300 12.40 7.10 -9.28
CA SER A 300 12.12 8.52 -9.56
C SER A 300 12.55 8.93 -10.97
N GLU A 301 13.04 7.98 -11.76
CA GLU A 301 13.62 8.16 -13.06
C GLU A 301 12.69 7.86 -14.25
N VAL A 302 11.59 7.14 -14.08
CA VAL A 302 10.70 6.81 -15.22
C VAL A 302 9.43 7.65 -15.16
N LYS A 303 9.52 8.87 -15.65
CA LYS A 303 8.32 9.69 -15.92
C LYS A 303 7.54 9.02 -17.05
N LYS A 304 6.25 8.77 -16.85
CA LYS A 304 5.34 8.31 -17.90
C LYS A 304 4.75 9.53 -18.60
N VAL A 305 4.83 9.53 -19.92
CA VAL A 305 4.18 10.54 -20.77
C VAL A 305 2.97 9.91 -21.40
N GLY A 306 1.79 10.47 -21.16
CA GLY A 306 0.54 10.04 -21.74
C GLY A 306 0.29 10.72 -23.08
N LYS A 307 -0.11 9.95 -24.11
CA LYS A 307 -0.67 10.48 -25.37
C LYS A 307 -2.05 9.90 -25.58
N MET A 308 -2.99 10.69 -26.08
CA MET A 308 -4.37 10.29 -26.31
C MET A 308 -4.76 10.48 -27.78
N ARG A 309 -5.54 9.52 -28.31
CA ARG A 309 -6.16 9.60 -29.66
C ARG A 309 -7.60 9.14 -29.61
N LYS A 310 -8.47 9.88 -30.26
CA LYS A 310 -9.83 9.46 -30.54
C LYS A 310 -9.87 8.85 -31.93
N LEU A 311 -10.29 7.58 -32.02
CA LEU A 311 -10.43 6.83 -33.26
C LEU A 311 -11.91 6.70 -33.61
N THR A 312 -12.26 6.90 -34.87
CA THR A 312 -13.59 6.61 -35.41
C THR A 312 -13.60 5.22 -36.00
N THR A 313 -14.34 4.31 -35.39
CA THR A 313 -14.45 2.91 -35.82
C THR A 313 -15.79 2.61 -36.49
N GLY A 314 -15.97 1.41 -37.04
CA GLY A 314 -17.22 1.00 -37.65
C GLY A 314 -18.45 1.16 -36.74
N CYS A 315 -18.30 0.95 -35.43
CA CYS A 315 -19.38 1.00 -34.44
C CYS A 315 -19.36 2.26 -33.54
N GLY A 316 -18.63 3.32 -33.90
CA GLY A 316 -18.54 4.56 -33.12
C GLY A 316 -17.12 4.95 -32.72
N SER A 317 -16.99 5.81 -31.74
CA SER A 317 -15.67 6.29 -31.27
C SER A 317 -15.00 5.31 -30.32
N LEU A 318 -13.66 5.25 -30.40
CA LEU A 318 -12.77 4.52 -29.52
C LEU A 318 -11.68 5.49 -29.01
N HIS A 319 -11.49 5.60 -27.73
CA HIS A 319 -10.43 6.40 -27.12
C HIS A 319 -9.25 5.51 -26.77
N LEU A 320 -8.09 5.85 -27.31
CA LEU A 320 -6.81 5.20 -27.05
C LEU A 320 -5.94 6.14 -26.21
N ASN A 321 -5.60 5.71 -25.01
CA ASN A 321 -4.60 6.36 -24.17
C ASN A 321 -3.38 5.46 -24.09
N ALA A 322 -2.21 5.94 -24.48
CA ALA A 322 -0.94 5.23 -24.43
C ALA A 322 0.03 5.95 -23.51
N MET A 323 0.66 5.19 -22.60
CA MET A 323 1.66 5.67 -21.67
C MET A 323 3.03 5.22 -22.11
N PHE A 324 3.95 6.16 -22.27
CA PHE A 324 5.32 5.95 -22.71
C PHE A 324 6.32 6.31 -21.63
N ASN A 325 7.46 5.63 -21.61
CA ASN A 325 8.60 6.01 -20.81
C ASN A 325 9.19 7.33 -21.31
N SER A 326 9.28 8.36 -20.48
CA SER A 326 9.75 9.68 -20.88
C SER A 326 11.22 9.72 -21.32
N LYS A 327 12.05 8.74 -20.88
CA LYS A 327 13.49 8.69 -21.21
C LYS A 327 13.77 7.83 -22.44
N THR A 328 13.11 6.66 -22.55
CA THR A 328 13.38 5.69 -23.63
C THR A 328 12.36 5.80 -24.76
N GLY A 329 11.16 6.32 -24.50
CA GLY A 329 10.06 6.35 -25.44
C GLY A 329 9.35 5.01 -25.63
N ASP A 330 9.68 4.01 -24.80
CA ASP A 330 9.07 2.70 -24.87
C ASP A 330 7.61 2.76 -24.41
N LEU A 331 6.75 2.02 -25.11
CA LEU A 331 5.35 1.86 -24.71
C LEU A 331 5.28 1.02 -23.42
N MET A 332 4.66 1.57 -22.39
CA MET A 332 4.51 0.91 -21.09
C MET A 332 3.14 0.27 -20.89
N GLU A 333 2.08 1.00 -21.26
CA GLU A 333 0.70 0.53 -21.09
C GLU A 333 -0.26 1.31 -21.98
N ILE A 334 -1.40 0.71 -22.27
CA ILE A 334 -2.49 1.37 -22.99
C ILE A 334 -3.83 1.17 -22.29
N PHE A 335 -4.74 2.10 -22.56
CA PHE A 335 -6.14 2.00 -22.16
C PHE A 335 -7.03 2.25 -23.37
N LEU A 336 -7.98 1.36 -23.61
CA LEU A 336 -8.96 1.47 -24.69
C LEU A 336 -10.35 1.61 -24.09
N ASN A 337 -10.98 2.76 -24.32
CA ASN A 337 -12.34 3.04 -23.86
C ASN A 337 -13.24 3.33 -25.07
N LYS A 338 -14.37 2.67 -25.13
CA LYS A 338 -15.34 2.89 -26.19
C LYS A 338 -16.31 4.00 -25.82
N GLY A 339 -16.44 5.01 -26.65
CA GLY A 339 -17.30 6.19 -26.43
C GLY A 339 -18.79 5.96 -26.78
N SER A 340 -19.20 4.73 -27.13
CA SER A 340 -20.60 4.40 -27.40
C SER A 340 -20.94 2.98 -26.94
N SER A 341 -22.20 2.76 -26.58
CA SER A 341 -22.74 1.45 -26.21
C SER A 341 -22.69 0.49 -27.40
N GLY A 342 -21.80 -0.50 -27.36
CA GLY A 342 -21.72 -1.55 -28.37
C GLY A 342 -20.96 -2.77 -27.82
N GLY A 343 -21.36 -3.97 -28.28
CA GLY A 343 -20.95 -5.27 -27.74
C GLY A 343 -19.44 -5.61 -27.73
N CYS A 344 -18.57 -4.75 -28.31
CA CYS A 344 -17.12 -4.98 -28.31
C CYS A 344 -16.37 -4.33 -27.14
N ASN A 345 -17.04 -3.66 -26.21
CA ASN A 345 -16.34 -2.92 -25.14
C ASN A 345 -15.47 -3.84 -24.26
N ASN A 346 -16.01 -4.97 -23.84
CA ASN A 346 -15.26 -5.95 -23.04
C ASN A 346 -14.07 -6.53 -23.81
N PHE A 347 -14.21 -6.72 -25.13
CA PHE A 347 -13.12 -7.18 -25.97
C PHE A 347 -12.02 -6.11 -26.09
N MET A 348 -12.37 -4.82 -26.21
CA MET A 348 -11.40 -3.73 -26.23
C MET A 348 -10.66 -3.59 -24.89
N ILE A 349 -11.35 -3.75 -23.77
CA ILE A 349 -10.71 -3.77 -22.45
C ILE A 349 -9.74 -4.95 -22.33
N SER A 350 -10.14 -6.13 -22.83
CA SER A 350 -9.27 -7.32 -22.82
C SER A 350 -8.03 -7.12 -23.70
N LEU A 351 -8.21 -6.57 -24.91
CA LEU A 351 -7.10 -6.23 -25.81
C LEU A 351 -6.14 -5.22 -25.18
N SER A 352 -6.67 -4.18 -24.54
CA SER A 352 -5.88 -3.19 -23.79
C SER A 352 -5.01 -3.84 -22.72
N ARG A 353 -5.59 -4.74 -21.92
CA ARG A 353 -4.86 -5.47 -20.88
C ARG A 353 -3.78 -6.39 -21.46
N GLN A 354 -4.07 -7.07 -22.57
CA GLN A 354 -3.11 -7.95 -23.24
C GLN A 354 -1.91 -7.18 -23.80
N ILE A 355 -2.14 -6.04 -24.45
CA ILE A 355 -1.06 -5.18 -24.94
C ILE A 355 -0.21 -4.66 -23.77
N SER A 356 -0.84 -4.14 -22.73
CA SER A 356 -0.13 -3.66 -21.54
C SER A 356 0.68 -4.76 -20.85
N LEU A 357 0.16 -6.00 -20.81
CA LEU A 357 0.87 -7.16 -20.28
C LEU A 357 2.08 -7.52 -21.15
N ASN A 358 1.95 -7.50 -22.48
CA ASN A 358 3.06 -7.74 -23.39
C ASN A 358 4.16 -6.69 -23.24
N CYS A 359 3.82 -5.41 -23.11
CA CYS A 359 4.78 -4.34 -22.81
C CYS A 359 5.54 -4.61 -21.51
N LYS A 360 4.84 -4.99 -20.43
CA LYS A 360 5.44 -5.32 -19.13
C LYS A 360 6.33 -6.56 -19.16
N ASN A 361 6.05 -7.49 -20.06
CA ASN A 361 6.87 -8.70 -20.26
C ASN A 361 8.04 -8.49 -21.23
N GLY A 362 8.29 -7.26 -21.70
CA GLY A 362 9.40 -6.93 -22.58
C GLY A 362 9.21 -7.40 -24.03
N THR A 363 7.98 -7.66 -24.48
CA THR A 363 7.69 -7.94 -25.91
C THR A 363 8.05 -6.71 -26.73
N LYS A 364 8.77 -6.92 -27.84
CA LYS A 364 9.16 -5.82 -28.73
C LYS A 364 7.93 -5.10 -29.27
N PHE A 365 8.02 -3.79 -29.38
CA PHE A 365 6.90 -2.96 -29.84
C PHE A 365 6.48 -3.31 -31.26
N GLU A 366 7.43 -3.62 -32.13
CA GLU A 366 7.20 -4.05 -33.51
C GLU A 366 6.36 -5.34 -33.55
N ASP A 367 6.65 -6.32 -32.70
CA ASP A 367 5.90 -7.59 -32.65
C ASP A 367 4.45 -7.34 -32.23
N ILE A 368 4.21 -6.39 -31.31
CA ILE A 368 2.85 -5.99 -30.91
C ILE A 368 2.12 -5.35 -32.09
N LEU A 369 2.78 -4.46 -32.85
CA LEU A 369 2.21 -3.81 -34.01
C LEU A 369 1.86 -4.82 -35.11
N ASP A 370 2.71 -5.79 -35.37
CA ASP A 370 2.49 -6.84 -36.38
C ASP A 370 1.28 -7.72 -36.05
N GLN A 371 1.10 -8.07 -34.75
CA GLN A 371 -0.09 -8.80 -34.31
C GLN A 371 -1.37 -7.97 -34.49
N LEU A 372 -1.33 -6.67 -34.23
CA LEU A 372 -2.49 -5.80 -34.45
C LEU A 372 -2.78 -5.59 -35.94
N ALA A 373 -1.75 -5.46 -36.77
CA ALA A 373 -1.87 -5.26 -38.22
C ALA A 373 -2.40 -6.51 -38.93
N SER A 374 -2.10 -7.70 -38.44
CA SER A 374 -2.57 -8.98 -39.02
C SER A 374 -4.03 -9.30 -38.70
N SER A 375 -4.71 -8.46 -37.89
CA SER A 375 -6.12 -8.63 -37.57
C SER A 375 -7.00 -8.43 -38.83
N GLY A 376 -7.95 -9.31 -39.06
CA GLY A 376 -8.83 -9.30 -40.20
C GLY A 376 -9.73 -8.08 -40.37
N VAL A 377 -10.54 -8.07 -41.40
CA VAL A 377 -11.49 -6.97 -41.70
C VAL A 377 -12.74 -7.07 -40.84
N CYS A 378 -13.14 -5.96 -40.22
CA CYS A 378 -14.41 -5.86 -39.50
C CYS A 378 -15.53 -5.41 -40.49
N PRO A 379 -16.63 -6.17 -40.66
CA PRO A 379 -17.71 -5.79 -41.58
C PRO A 379 -18.30 -4.41 -41.30
N SER A 380 -18.54 -4.07 -40.06
CA SER A 380 -19.05 -2.74 -39.64
C SER A 380 -18.07 -1.62 -40.00
N TYR A 381 -16.77 -1.91 -39.93
CA TYR A 381 -15.73 -0.95 -40.32
C TYR A 381 -15.73 -0.70 -41.80
N ALA A 382 -15.78 -1.78 -42.61
CA ALA A 382 -15.83 -1.70 -44.06
C ALA A 382 -17.07 -0.95 -44.56
N VAL A 383 -18.25 -1.26 -44.00
CA VAL A 383 -19.52 -0.58 -44.39
C VAL A 383 -19.43 0.91 -44.07
N ARG A 384 -18.97 1.29 -42.87
CA ARG A 384 -18.87 2.71 -42.50
C ARG A 384 -17.85 3.47 -43.36
N THR A 385 -16.70 2.84 -43.64
CA THR A 385 -15.69 3.42 -44.51
C THR A 385 -16.25 3.69 -45.89
N ALA A 386 -17.01 2.75 -46.47
CA ALA A 386 -17.61 2.88 -47.79
C ALA A 386 -18.78 3.90 -47.86
N THR A 387 -19.54 4.06 -46.73
CA THR A 387 -20.75 4.88 -46.74
C THR A 387 -20.55 6.27 -46.18
N ARG A 388 -19.67 6.46 -45.18
CA ARG A 388 -19.48 7.74 -44.50
C ARG A 388 -18.09 8.36 -44.70
N HIS A 389 -17.11 7.57 -45.14
CA HIS A 389 -15.71 7.99 -45.36
C HIS A 389 -15.06 8.71 -44.14
N ASP A 390 -15.55 8.43 -42.91
CA ASP A 390 -15.17 9.12 -41.68
C ASP A 390 -14.40 8.22 -40.69
N THR A 391 -14.01 7.00 -41.08
CA THR A 391 -13.28 6.08 -40.21
C THR A 391 -11.79 6.45 -40.10
N SER A 392 -11.21 6.21 -38.92
CA SER A 392 -9.76 6.27 -38.76
C SER A 392 -9.06 5.25 -39.66
N PRO A 393 -7.79 5.46 -40.06
CA PRO A 393 -7.07 4.55 -40.95
C PRO A 393 -6.99 3.11 -40.38
N GLY A 394 -7.59 2.14 -41.11
CA GLY A 394 -7.59 0.73 -40.71
C GLY A 394 -8.70 -0.06 -41.38
N SER A 395 -8.72 -1.37 -41.17
CA SER A 395 -9.75 -2.30 -41.62
C SER A 395 -10.60 -2.88 -40.48
N SER A 396 -10.12 -2.69 -39.22
CA SER A 396 -10.76 -3.12 -37.99
C SER A 396 -10.26 -2.30 -36.82
N CYS A 397 -10.88 -2.45 -35.63
CA CYS A 397 -10.44 -1.74 -34.42
C CYS A 397 -8.97 -2.06 -34.00
N PRO A 398 -8.51 -3.33 -34.00
CA PRO A 398 -7.12 -3.62 -33.73
C PRO A 398 -6.14 -2.97 -34.71
N VAL A 399 -6.44 -3.02 -36.01
CA VAL A 399 -5.61 -2.39 -37.05
C VAL A 399 -5.54 -0.87 -36.87
N ALA A 400 -6.67 -0.22 -36.56
CA ALA A 400 -6.69 1.22 -36.29
C ALA A 400 -5.91 1.60 -35.02
N VAL A 401 -6.02 0.78 -33.98
CA VAL A 401 -5.22 0.95 -32.73
C VAL A 401 -3.74 0.80 -33.03
N GLY A 402 -3.32 -0.23 -33.78
CA GLY A 402 -1.92 -0.44 -34.15
C GLY A 402 -1.31 0.73 -34.91
N LYS A 403 -2.05 1.27 -35.89
CA LYS A 403 -1.61 2.45 -36.67
C LYS A 403 -1.47 3.69 -35.78
N ALA A 404 -2.46 3.95 -34.93
CA ALA A 404 -2.41 5.08 -34.01
C ALA A 404 -1.29 4.95 -32.96
N LEU A 405 -1.04 3.74 -32.45
CA LEU A 405 0.08 3.49 -31.52
C LEU A 405 1.43 3.76 -32.18
N LYS A 406 1.60 3.36 -33.45
CA LYS A 406 2.83 3.63 -34.19
C LYS A 406 3.07 5.13 -34.35
N GLU A 407 2.05 5.89 -34.76
CA GLU A 407 2.13 7.35 -34.88
C GLU A 407 2.48 8.01 -33.55
N MET A 408 1.82 7.60 -32.43
CA MET A 408 2.07 8.13 -31.10
C MET A 408 3.50 7.80 -30.61
N TRP A 409 4.01 6.62 -30.94
CA TRP A 409 5.37 6.22 -30.62
C TRP A 409 6.41 7.03 -31.42
N GLU A 410 6.20 7.23 -32.73
CA GLU A 410 7.06 8.07 -33.58
C GLU A 410 7.09 9.52 -33.06
N GLU A 411 5.95 10.08 -32.68
CA GLU A 411 5.87 11.39 -32.04
C GLU A 411 6.68 11.43 -30.73
N MET A 412 6.58 10.39 -29.90
CA MET A 412 7.33 10.33 -28.65
C MET A 412 8.84 10.26 -28.87
N GLN A 413 9.29 9.48 -29.87
CA GLN A 413 10.70 9.41 -30.23
C GLN A 413 11.24 10.76 -30.72
N ASN A 414 10.43 11.52 -31.48
CA ASN A 414 10.78 12.85 -31.93
C ASN A 414 10.86 13.87 -30.78
N ASP A 415 9.93 13.80 -29.82
CA ASP A 415 9.92 14.64 -28.62
C ASP A 415 11.21 14.43 -27.81
N ILE A 416 11.66 13.17 -27.63
CA ILE A 416 12.88 12.83 -26.92
C ILE A 416 14.13 13.35 -27.63
N ARG A 417 14.19 13.20 -28.98
CA ARG A 417 15.31 13.71 -29.78
C ARG A 417 15.40 15.23 -29.72
N GLY A 418 14.25 15.90 -29.79
CA GLY A 418 14.17 17.37 -29.71
C GLY A 418 14.60 17.91 -28.34
N SER A 419 14.27 17.20 -27.26
CA SER A 419 14.70 17.56 -25.89
C SER A 419 16.21 17.42 -25.69
N LYS A 420 16.83 16.35 -26.19
CA LYS A 420 18.29 16.14 -26.12
C LYS A 420 19.08 17.21 -26.89
N THR A 421 18.52 17.73 -27.99
CA THR A 421 19.15 18.82 -28.76
C THR A 421 19.11 20.13 -27.98
N LYS A 422 18.03 20.43 -27.25
CA LYS A 422 17.92 21.64 -26.42
C LYS A 422 18.84 21.59 -25.19
N GLU A 423 18.96 20.47 -24.50
CA GLU A 423 19.89 20.30 -23.38
C GLU A 423 21.36 20.49 -23.81
N ASN A 424 21.76 19.94 -24.95
CA ASN A 424 23.10 20.13 -25.51
C ASN A 424 23.37 21.59 -25.92
N THR A 425 22.37 22.33 -26.37
CA THR A 425 22.50 23.75 -26.72
C THR A 425 22.60 24.61 -25.47
N THR A 426 21.87 24.32 -24.42
CA THR A 426 21.92 25.03 -23.13
C THR A 426 23.27 24.79 -22.42
N ALA A 427 23.77 23.55 -22.45
CA ALA A 427 25.07 23.19 -21.88
C ALA A 427 26.25 23.86 -22.64
N LEU A 428 26.13 24.12 -23.93
CA LEU A 428 27.12 24.87 -24.72
C LEU A 428 27.03 26.36 -24.41
N VAL A 429 25.86 26.93 -24.17
CA VAL A 429 25.69 28.36 -23.80
C VAL A 429 26.22 28.61 -22.38
N GLU A 430 26.00 27.68 -21.43
CA GLU A 430 26.57 27.84 -20.08
C GLU A 430 28.10 27.70 -20.02
N LYS A 431 28.73 26.92 -20.89
CA LYS A 431 30.19 26.84 -20.99
C LYS A 431 30.85 28.09 -21.61
N THR A 432 30.10 28.84 -22.44
CA THR A 432 30.58 30.12 -23.02
C THR A 432 30.32 31.33 -22.14
N SER A 433 29.43 31.27 -21.15
CA SER A 433 29.12 32.40 -20.24
C SER A 433 30.01 32.47 -18.99
N LYS A 434 30.81 31.42 -18.68
CA LYS A 434 31.73 31.42 -17.52
C LYS A 434 33.09 32.06 -17.77
N SER A 435 33.34 32.65 -18.94
CA SER A 435 34.62 33.29 -19.25
C SER A 435 34.61 34.82 -19.28
N ARG A 436 33.51 35.48 -18.96
CA ARG A 436 33.47 36.96 -18.89
C ARG A 436 32.51 37.41 -17.79
N THR A 437 33.03 37.75 -16.62
CA THR A 437 32.62 38.91 -15.82
C THR A 437 33.50 39.03 -14.58
N ASN A 438 34.42 39.95 -14.65
CA ASN A 438 34.83 40.75 -13.49
C ASN A 438 34.40 42.19 -13.77
N SER A 439 33.94 42.86 -12.70
CA SER A 439 33.70 44.32 -12.53
C SER A 439 32.34 44.88 -12.97
N THR A 440 31.53 45.32 -12.07
CA THR A 440 31.37 46.65 -11.50
C THR A 440 30.09 46.76 -10.64
N LYS A 441 30.25 47.32 -9.48
CA LYS A 441 29.20 47.79 -8.57
C LYS A 441 28.48 49.05 -9.12
N ARG A 442 27.18 49.18 -8.84
CA ARG A 442 26.49 50.36 -8.28
C ARG A 442 24.97 50.28 -8.41
N ASP A 443 24.32 50.29 -7.32
CA ASP A 443 23.40 51.23 -6.65
C ASP A 443 21.98 51.44 -7.22
N SER A 444 21.05 51.22 -6.28
CA SER A 444 19.83 52.03 -5.96
C SER A 444 18.59 51.94 -6.88
N GLY A 445 17.44 51.73 -6.23
CA GLY A 445 16.15 52.14 -6.71
C GLY A 445 14.95 51.32 -6.23
N GLU A 446 14.44 51.66 -5.06
CA GLU A 446 13.08 51.32 -4.61
C GLU A 446 12.03 51.73 -5.64
N ASN A 447 11.06 50.89 -5.89
CA ASN A 447 9.71 51.38 -6.15
C ASN A 447 8.62 50.38 -5.78
N ASN A 448 7.91 50.76 -4.74
CA ASN A 448 6.59 50.27 -4.33
C ASN A 448 5.56 50.38 -5.47
N ARG A 449 4.84 49.31 -5.77
CA ARG A 449 3.50 49.41 -6.33
C ARG A 449 2.56 48.40 -5.68
N LYS A 450 1.67 48.92 -4.87
CA LYS A 450 0.41 48.32 -4.42
C LYS A 450 -0.37 47.81 -5.63
N VAL A 451 -0.84 46.58 -5.56
CA VAL A 451 -1.94 46.10 -6.39
C VAL A 451 -3.09 45.71 -5.48
N SER A 452 -4.15 46.43 -5.69
CA SER A 452 -5.45 46.34 -5.04
C SER A 452 -6.15 45.02 -5.37
N SER A 453 -6.73 44.42 -4.35
CA SER A 453 -7.74 43.35 -4.44
C SER A 453 -8.97 43.86 -5.23
N LYS A 454 -9.33 43.14 -6.28
CA LYS A 454 -10.70 43.16 -6.81
C LYS A 454 -11.24 41.72 -6.78
N THR A 455 -12.10 41.49 -5.84
CA THR A 455 -13.11 40.44 -5.84
C THR A 455 -14.04 40.64 -7.03
N SER A 456 -14.18 39.67 -7.90
CA SER A 456 -15.30 39.56 -8.83
C SER A 456 -16.03 38.24 -8.56
N ASN A 457 -17.14 38.34 -7.84
CA ASN A 457 -18.20 37.36 -7.80
C ASN A 457 -18.88 37.30 -9.17
N GLY A 458 -19.05 36.07 -9.68
CA GLY A 458 -19.86 35.78 -10.83
C GLY A 458 -20.09 34.27 -10.90
N TYR A 459 -20.97 33.75 -10.05
CA TYR A 459 -21.58 32.43 -10.22
C TYR A 459 -23.08 32.62 -10.36
N ASP A 460 -23.61 32.37 -11.56
CA ASP A 460 -25.03 32.15 -11.77
C ASP A 460 -25.45 30.86 -11.06
N GLY A 461 -26.29 31.01 -10.03
CA GLY A 461 -26.59 30.00 -9.04
C GLY A 461 -27.34 28.81 -9.60
N ILE A 462 -26.68 27.66 -9.61
CA ILE A 462 -27.36 26.35 -9.67
C ILE A 462 -27.88 26.06 -8.29
N THR A 463 -29.19 25.79 -8.18
CA THR A 463 -29.84 25.49 -6.89
C THR A 463 -30.12 24.00 -6.75
N CYS A 464 -30.07 23.50 -5.53
CA CYS A 464 -30.32 22.10 -5.19
C CYS A 464 -31.73 21.66 -5.64
N PRO A 465 -31.87 20.54 -6.36
CA PRO A 465 -33.17 20.05 -6.84
C PRO A 465 -34.08 19.56 -5.72
N VAL A 466 -33.56 19.37 -4.50
CA VAL A 466 -34.30 18.84 -3.35
C VAL A 466 -34.78 19.97 -2.42
N CYS A 467 -33.92 20.94 -2.10
CA CYS A 467 -34.24 21.96 -1.10
C CYS A 467 -34.06 23.41 -1.60
N HIS A 468 -33.70 23.60 -2.88
CA HIS A 468 -33.50 24.88 -3.55
C HIS A 468 -32.44 25.82 -2.92
N SER A 469 -31.60 25.27 -2.02
CA SER A 469 -30.44 26.00 -1.49
C SER A 469 -29.29 26.04 -2.50
N PRO A 470 -28.35 26.98 -2.41
CA PRO A 470 -27.18 27.01 -3.28
C PRO A 470 -26.37 25.71 -3.23
N ILE A 471 -25.84 25.32 -4.38
CA ILE A 471 -24.97 24.13 -4.51
C ILE A 471 -23.52 24.61 -4.60
N GLU A 472 -22.61 23.86 -3.98
CA GLU A 472 -21.18 24.03 -4.09
C GLU A 472 -20.56 22.86 -4.89
N HIS A 473 -19.65 23.17 -5.81
CA HIS A 473 -18.91 22.18 -6.57
C HIS A 473 -17.61 21.83 -5.84
N ILE A 474 -17.54 20.64 -5.21
CA ILE A 474 -16.39 20.20 -4.43
C ILE A 474 -15.91 18.83 -4.93
N GLY A 475 -14.65 18.76 -5.36
CA GLY A 475 -14.02 17.50 -5.74
C GLY A 475 -14.64 16.77 -6.94
N GLY A 476 -15.23 17.51 -7.89
CA GLY A 476 -15.92 16.93 -9.06
C GLY A 476 -17.37 16.51 -8.80
N CYS A 477 -17.93 16.89 -7.66
CA CYS A 477 -19.32 16.66 -7.32
C CYS A 477 -20.03 17.95 -6.93
N ASP A 478 -21.28 18.12 -7.37
CA ASP A 478 -22.18 19.16 -6.90
C ASP A 478 -22.77 18.73 -5.56
N GLN A 479 -22.58 19.53 -4.51
CA GLN A 479 -23.05 19.20 -3.16
C GLN A 479 -23.92 20.32 -2.59
N CYS A 480 -24.98 19.92 -1.91
CA CYS A 480 -25.83 20.83 -1.15
C CYS A 480 -25.55 20.70 0.36
N ASN A 481 -24.96 21.73 0.95
CA ASN A 481 -24.62 21.75 2.38
C ASN A 481 -25.86 21.79 3.29
N ASN A 482 -27.04 22.11 2.75
CA ASN A 482 -28.27 22.22 3.55
C ASN A 482 -29.01 20.88 3.73
N CYS A 483 -29.11 20.04 2.69
CA CYS A 483 -29.85 18.79 2.74
C CYS A 483 -29.00 17.54 2.46
N GLY A 484 -27.70 17.68 2.20
CA GLY A 484 -26.79 16.58 1.92
C GLY A 484 -26.93 15.95 0.52
N TRP A 485 -27.74 16.54 -0.37
CA TRP A 485 -27.84 16.07 -1.75
C TRP A 485 -26.49 16.24 -2.48
N SER A 486 -26.06 15.22 -3.22
CA SER A 486 -24.88 15.31 -4.05
C SER A 486 -25.06 14.57 -5.37
N LYS A 487 -24.43 15.08 -6.44
CA LYS A 487 -24.34 14.47 -7.77
C LYS A 487 -22.92 14.62 -8.30
N CYS A 488 -22.27 13.52 -8.59
CA CYS A 488 -20.97 13.49 -9.23
C CYS A 488 -21.15 13.17 -10.72
N GLU A 489 -20.36 13.81 -11.60
CA GLU A 489 -20.32 13.50 -13.01
C GLU A 489 -19.42 12.30 -13.33
#